data_ce20cfe85955ea7a5a9af6f6dba26bcb
#
_entry.id   ce20cfe85955ea7a5a9af6f6dba26bcb
#
_cell.length_a   1.000
_cell.length_b   1.000
_cell.length_c   1.000
_cell.angle_alpha   90.00
_cell.angle_beta   90.00
_cell.angle_gamma   90.00
#
_symmetry.space_group_name_H-M   'P 1'
#
loop_
_entity.id
_entity.type
_entity.pdbx_description
1 polymer ?
#
loop_
_entity_poly.entity_id
_entity_poly.type
_entity_poly.pdbx_seq_one_letter_code
_entity_poly.pdbx_strand_id
1 'polypeptide(L)'
;TRESFRHTLEEVVKCQPARLSIFNYAHLPSRFAGQHKIKEELLPAPAEKLALLQETIEFLTAAGYHYIGMDHFALPDDELAVAQRAGKLHRNFQGYTTQGDCDLLGLGVSSISMMGDAYSQNQKDLKTYYAQVESLGHAQWKGCSLNRDDLIRREVIKRLICDFSLNFAAVEQAHGLVFKEYFAEDLKLLQTFIDDGLVRMTEEGLEVVSTGQLLIRNIC
;
A
#
# COMPACT_ATOMS: atom_id res chain seq x y z
N THR A 1 -2.83 -10.20 22.13
CA THR A 1 -2.41 -11.61 21.97
C THR A 1 -3.06 -12.20 20.73
N ARG A 2 -2.50 -13.30 20.19
CA ARG A 2 -3.05 -14.04 19.04
C ARG A 2 -4.48 -14.53 19.32
N GLU A 3 -4.72 -15.05 20.51
CA GLU A 3 -6.05 -15.53 20.93
C GLU A 3 -7.12 -14.42 20.94
N SER A 4 -6.81 -13.28 21.55
CA SER A 4 -7.75 -12.15 21.61
C SER A 4 -8.00 -11.55 20.22
N PHE A 5 -7.00 -11.54 19.37
CA PHE A 5 -7.13 -11.04 18.01
C PHE A 5 -7.93 -12.02 17.13
N ARG A 6 -7.72 -13.32 17.29
CA ARG A 6 -8.51 -14.37 16.65
C ARG A 6 -10.01 -14.21 16.98
N HIS A 7 -10.34 -14.03 18.26
CA HIS A 7 -11.73 -13.76 18.68
C HIS A 7 -12.29 -12.50 18.00
N THR A 8 -11.48 -11.42 17.89
CA THR A 8 -11.91 -10.23 17.15
C THR A 8 -12.23 -10.53 15.69
N LEU A 9 -11.40 -11.31 15.00
CA LEU A 9 -11.65 -11.71 13.61
C LEU A 9 -12.93 -12.55 13.47
N GLU A 10 -13.19 -13.45 14.41
CA GLU A 10 -14.42 -14.26 14.44
C GLU A 10 -15.68 -13.39 14.56
N GLU A 11 -15.64 -12.37 15.42
CA GLU A 11 -16.79 -11.44 15.57
C GLU A 11 -16.96 -10.55 14.32
N VAL A 12 -15.85 -10.07 13.75
CA VAL A 12 -15.89 -9.24 12.54
C VAL A 12 -16.45 -10.00 11.34
N VAL A 13 -16.05 -11.26 11.15
CA VAL A 13 -16.56 -12.09 10.04
C VAL A 13 -18.06 -12.35 10.14
N LYS A 14 -18.63 -12.43 11.35
CA LYS A 14 -20.09 -12.56 11.55
C LYS A 14 -20.86 -11.35 10.99
N CYS A 15 -20.24 -10.17 10.99
CA CYS A 15 -20.84 -8.95 10.42
C CYS A 15 -20.78 -8.91 8.89
N GLN A 16 -20.01 -9.79 8.24
CA GLN A 16 -19.83 -9.90 6.80
C GLN A 16 -19.51 -8.55 6.10
N PRO A 17 -18.53 -7.76 6.57
CA PRO A 17 -18.17 -6.53 5.88
C PRO A 17 -17.63 -6.86 4.48
N ALA A 18 -17.98 -6.04 3.49
CA ALA A 18 -17.49 -6.24 2.11
C ALA A 18 -15.96 -6.08 2.01
N ARG A 19 -15.39 -5.22 2.84
CA ARG A 19 -13.93 -4.94 2.88
C ARG A 19 -13.43 -4.84 4.32
N LEU A 20 -12.17 -5.22 4.50
CA LEU A 20 -11.44 -5.11 5.76
C LEU A 20 -10.08 -4.49 5.52
N SER A 21 -9.62 -3.64 6.44
CA SER A 21 -8.24 -3.17 6.50
C SER A 21 -7.70 -3.44 7.90
N ILE A 22 -6.68 -4.30 7.99
CA ILE A 22 -6.15 -4.82 9.25
C ILE A 22 -4.67 -4.50 9.34
N PHE A 23 -4.33 -3.48 10.10
CA PHE A 23 -2.97 -2.98 10.24
C PHE A 23 -2.53 -2.91 11.71
N ASN A 24 -1.22 -2.97 11.91
CA ASN A 24 -0.63 -2.88 13.22
C ASN A 24 -0.81 -1.49 13.84
N TYR A 25 -1.00 -1.46 15.17
CA TYR A 25 -0.98 -0.22 15.93
C TYR A 25 0.37 0.49 15.79
N ALA A 26 0.31 1.77 15.40
CA ALA A 26 1.49 2.63 15.28
C ALA A 26 1.75 3.34 16.62
N HIS A 27 2.80 2.92 17.32
CA HIS A 27 3.22 3.54 18.59
C HIS A 27 4.17 4.71 18.32
N LEU A 28 3.67 5.94 18.44
CA LEU A 28 4.40 7.18 18.19
C LEU A 28 4.20 8.18 19.34
N PRO A 29 4.65 7.87 20.57
CA PRO A 29 4.40 8.70 21.75
C PRO A 29 4.99 10.10 21.61
N SER A 30 6.08 10.28 20.89
CA SER A 30 6.66 11.60 20.60
C SER A 30 5.73 12.53 19.79
N ARG A 31 4.75 11.97 19.08
CA ARG A 31 3.75 12.73 18.32
C ARG A 31 2.38 12.78 19.00
N PHE A 32 2.04 11.75 19.75
CA PHE A 32 0.72 11.58 20.35
C PHE A 32 0.87 11.39 21.87
N ALA A 33 0.73 12.47 22.62
CA ALA A 33 0.93 12.49 24.07
C ALA A 33 0.11 11.43 24.82
N GLY A 34 -1.10 11.08 24.34
CA GLY A 34 -1.92 10.02 24.92
C GLY A 34 -1.28 8.64 24.88
N GLN A 35 -0.39 8.40 23.93
CA GLN A 35 0.29 7.11 23.76
C GLN A 35 1.38 6.88 24.83
N HIS A 36 1.87 7.90 25.52
CA HIS A 36 2.79 7.73 26.67
C HIS A 36 2.21 6.87 27.80
N LYS A 37 0.87 6.72 27.86
CA LYS A 37 0.22 5.87 28.84
C LYS A 37 0.28 4.37 28.47
N ILE A 38 0.62 4.06 27.25
CA ILE A 38 0.76 2.67 26.76
C ILE A 38 2.21 2.27 26.94
N LYS A 39 2.44 1.27 27.76
CA LYS A 39 3.78 0.74 28.01
C LYS A 39 4.26 -0.05 26.81
N GLU A 40 5.44 0.28 26.31
CA GLU A 40 6.02 -0.30 25.09
C GLU A 40 6.26 -1.81 25.24
N GLU A 41 6.63 -2.26 26.45
CA GLU A 41 6.83 -3.68 26.76
C GLU A 41 5.54 -4.53 26.69
N LEU A 42 4.36 -3.90 26.64
CA LEU A 42 3.07 -4.59 26.48
C LEU A 42 2.65 -4.73 25.01
N LEU A 43 3.38 -4.11 24.10
CA LEU A 43 3.10 -4.21 22.67
C LEU A 43 3.68 -5.50 22.08
N PRO A 44 3.02 -6.10 21.09
CA PRO A 44 3.54 -7.30 20.43
C PRO A 44 4.93 -7.06 19.85
N ALA A 45 5.84 -8.01 20.08
CA ALA A 45 7.16 -8.02 19.46
C ALA A 45 7.07 -8.18 17.91
N PRO A 46 8.10 -7.82 17.15
CA PRO A 46 8.07 -7.93 15.69
C PRO A 46 7.68 -9.31 15.17
N ALA A 47 8.20 -10.38 15.78
CA ALA A 47 7.84 -11.76 15.40
C ALA A 47 6.35 -12.08 15.67
N GLU A 48 5.80 -11.56 16.77
CA GLU A 48 4.37 -11.73 17.08
C GLU A 48 3.48 -10.94 16.13
N LYS A 49 3.90 -9.72 15.73
CA LYS A 49 3.19 -8.92 14.71
C LYS A 49 3.13 -9.64 13.37
N LEU A 50 4.23 -10.28 12.96
CA LEU A 50 4.28 -11.08 11.74
C LEU A 50 3.35 -12.30 11.85
N ALA A 51 3.38 -13.01 12.97
CA ALA A 51 2.51 -14.16 13.20
C ALA A 51 1.02 -13.76 13.20
N LEU A 52 0.67 -12.63 13.82
CA LEU A 52 -0.69 -12.06 13.77
C LEU A 52 -1.14 -11.76 12.33
N LEU A 53 -0.26 -11.19 11.50
CA LEU A 53 -0.57 -10.92 10.10
C LEU A 53 -0.78 -12.21 9.30
N GLN A 54 0.09 -13.20 9.46
CA GLN A 54 -0.02 -14.49 8.79
C GLN A 54 -1.33 -15.21 9.16
N GLU A 55 -1.63 -15.32 10.47
CA GLU A 55 -2.89 -15.90 10.93
C GLU A 55 -4.13 -15.14 10.44
N THR A 56 -4.02 -13.82 10.34
CA THR A 56 -5.10 -13.00 9.80
C THR A 56 -5.38 -13.35 8.34
N ILE A 57 -4.34 -13.48 7.52
CA ILE A 57 -4.46 -13.84 6.11
C ILE A 57 -5.07 -15.23 5.98
N GLU A 58 -4.54 -16.22 6.72
CA GLU A 58 -5.04 -17.59 6.70
C GLU A 58 -6.52 -17.65 7.12
N PHE A 59 -6.86 -16.97 8.22
CA PHE A 59 -8.23 -16.97 8.74
C PHE A 59 -9.24 -16.33 7.80
N LEU A 60 -8.93 -15.12 7.31
CA LEU A 60 -9.84 -14.38 6.43
C LEU A 60 -9.96 -15.05 5.06
N THR A 61 -8.89 -15.61 4.53
CA THR A 61 -8.92 -16.36 3.28
C THR A 61 -9.77 -17.62 3.44
N ALA A 62 -9.64 -18.35 4.55
CA ALA A 62 -10.50 -19.49 4.86
C ALA A 62 -11.97 -19.10 5.08
N ALA A 63 -12.23 -17.88 5.53
CA ALA A 63 -13.57 -17.30 5.67
C ALA A 63 -14.15 -16.75 4.34
N GLY A 64 -13.43 -16.90 3.22
CA GLY A 64 -13.89 -16.53 1.88
C GLY A 64 -13.49 -15.13 1.42
N TYR A 65 -12.66 -14.40 2.16
CA TYR A 65 -12.12 -13.13 1.72
C TYR A 65 -10.94 -13.32 0.78
N HIS A 66 -10.82 -12.43 -0.20
CA HIS A 66 -9.65 -12.30 -1.06
C HIS A 66 -8.65 -11.34 -0.43
N TYR A 67 -7.37 -11.75 -0.33
CA TYR A 67 -6.29 -10.86 0.10
C TYR A 67 -5.90 -9.94 -1.05
N ILE A 68 -6.23 -8.66 -0.92
CA ILE A 68 -5.92 -7.63 -1.94
C ILE A 68 -4.44 -7.25 -1.89
N GLY A 69 -3.89 -7.19 -0.69
CA GLY A 69 -2.50 -6.83 -0.45
C GLY A 69 -2.31 -5.92 0.76
N MET A 70 -1.10 -5.89 1.29
CA MET A 70 -0.72 -5.13 2.48
C MET A 70 -1.57 -5.51 3.70
N ASP A 71 -2.62 -4.75 3.94
CA ASP A 71 -3.54 -4.86 5.07
C ASP A 71 -5.00 -5.00 4.62
N HIS A 72 -5.25 -5.14 3.31
CA HIS A 72 -6.59 -5.09 2.73
C HIS A 72 -7.10 -6.47 2.31
N PHE A 73 -8.36 -6.71 2.63
CA PHE A 73 -9.14 -7.88 2.24
C PHE A 73 -10.49 -7.44 1.69
N ALA A 74 -11.05 -8.21 0.76
CA ALA A 74 -12.35 -7.94 0.18
C ALA A 74 -13.09 -9.25 -0.14
N LEU A 75 -14.40 -9.21 -0.19
CA LEU A 75 -15.18 -10.34 -0.70
C LEU A 75 -14.87 -10.57 -2.20
N PRO A 76 -14.99 -11.80 -2.70
CA PRO A 76 -14.58 -12.13 -4.08
C PRO A 76 -15.32 -11.36 -5.18
N ASP A 77 -16.54 -10.91 -4.93
CA ASP A 77 -17.39 -10.11 -5.82
C ASP A 77 -17.25 -8.59 -5.62
N ASP A 78 -16.47 -8.17 -4.64
CA ASP A 78 -16.15 -6.75 -4.44
C ASP A 78 -15.34 -6.20 -5.62
N GLU A 79 -15.59 -4.92 -5.98
CA GLU A 79 -14.95 -4.26 -7.11
C GLU A 79 -13.41 -4.27 -7.05
N LEU A 80 -12.80 -4.21 -5.84
CA LEU A 80 -11.33 -4.27 -5.71
C LEU A 80 -10.79 -5.65 -6.06
N ALA A 81 -11.44 -6.72 -5.60
CA ALA A 81 -11.06 -8.09 -5.92
C ALA A 81 -11.28 -8.41 -7.40
N VAL A 82 -12.37 -7.93 -7.98
CA VAL A 82 -12.64 -8.04 -9.43
C VAL A 82 -11.60 -7.29 -10.24
N ALA A 83 -11.28 -6.04 -9.85
CA ALA A 83 -10.29 -5.22 -10.52
C ALA A 83 -8.88 -5.83 -10.45
N GLN A 84 -8.50 -6.40 -9.30
CA GLN A 84 -7.19 -7.06 -9.16
C GLN A 84 -7.07 -8.27 -10.09
N ARG A 85 -8.08 -9.15 -10.13
CA ARG A 85 -8.08 -10.29 -11.08
C ARG A 85 -8.04 -9.87 -12.54
N ALA A 86 -8.55 -8.68 -12.85
CA ALA A 86 -8.53 -8.10 -14.20
C ALA A 86 -7.26 -7.28 -14.51
N GLY A 87 -6.29 -7.16 -13.59
CA GLY A 87 -5.11 -6.31 -13.74
C GLY A 87 -5.44 -4.80 -13.80
N LYS A 88 -6.58 -4.40 -13.24
CA LYS A 88 -7.10 -3.02 -13.27
C LYS A 88 -7.15 -2.37 -11.89
N LEU A 89 -6.57 -3.01 -10.89
CA LEU A 89 -6.48 -2.43 -9.57
C LEU A 89 -5.45 -1.31 -9.55
N HIS A 90 -5.77 -0.23 -8.86
CA HIS A 90 -4.89 0.91 -8.65
C HIS A 90 -4.72 1.17 -7.15
N ARG A 91 -3.70 1.94 -6.81
CA ARG A 91 -3.47 2.41 -5.46
C ARG A 91 -3.04 3.87 -5.47
N ASN A 92 -3.64 4.66 -4.59
CA ASN A 92 -3.30 6.05 -4.36
C ASN A 92 -3.07 6.31 -2.85
N PHE A 93 -3.02 7.56 -2.42
CA PHE A 93 -2.81 7.93 -1.01
C PHE A 93 -4.00 7.60 -0.09
N GLN A 94 -5.17 7.29 -0.64
CA GLN A 94 -6.35 6.86 0.13
C GLN A 94 -6.41 5.34 0.30
N GLY A 95 -5.67 4.59 -0.50
CA GLY A 95 -5.66 3.12 -0.50
C GLY A 95 -5.89 2.52 -1.89
N TYR A 96 -6.36 1.27 -1.93
CA TYR A 96 -6.71 0.61 -3.18
C TYR A 96 -8.00 1.20 -3.79
N THR A 97 -8.03 1.30 -5.11
CA THR A 97 -9.13 1.93 -5.85
C THR A 97 -9.26 1.36 -7.26
N THR A 98 -10.44 1.46 -7.83
CA THR A 98 -10.72 1.19 -9.24
C THR A 98 -10.62 2.45 -10.12
N GLN A 99 -10.43 3.64 -9.48
CA GLN A 99 -10.39 4.94 -10.14
C GLN A 99 -8.94 5.38 -10.44
N GLY A 100 -8.22 4.57 -11.23
CA GLY A 100 -6.79 4.77 -11.48
C GLY A 100 -6.45 5.94 -12.40
N ASP A 101 -7.39 6.30 -13.28
CA ASP A 101 -7.19 7.34 -14.30
C ASP A 101 -7.76 8.70 -13.86
N CYS A 102 -8.19 8.80 -12.58
CA CYS A 102 -8.73 10.04 -12.04
C CYS A 102 -7.67 10.81 -11.25
N ASP A 103 -7.72 12.13 -11.36
CA ASP A 103 -7.02 13.00 -10.43
C ASP A 103 -7.61 12.86 -9.02
N LEU A 104 -6.78 12.91 -8.01
CA LEU A 104 -7.18 12.87 -6.61
C LEU A 104 -7.02 14.25 -5.98
N LEU A 105 -8.12 14.92 -5.67
CA LEU A 105 -8.09 16.15 -4.89
C LEU A 105 -8.33 15.85 -3.41
N GLY A 106 -7.28 16.00 -2.62
CA GLY A 106 -7.31 15.76 -1.17
C GLY A 106 -7.86 16.96 -0.41
N LEU A 107 -9.00 16.80 0.26
CA LEU A 107 -9.62 17.84 1.10
C LEU A 107 -9.28 17.62 2.57
N GLY A 108 -9.03 18.71 3.28
CA GLY A 108 -8.77 18.71 4.71
C GLY A 108 -7.28 18.77 5.08
N VAL A 109 -7.04 18.85 6.39
CA VAL A 109 -5.71 18.89 6.99
C VAL A 109 -4.90 17.63 6.63
N SER A 110 -3.63 17.81 6.31
CA SER A 110 -2.65 16.78 5.92
C SER A 110 -2.97 15.96 4.65
N SER A 111 -4.09 16.20 3.99
CA SER A 111 -4.49 15.44 2.81
C SER A 111 -3.50 15.62 1.65
N ILE A 112 -3.40 14.59 0.83
CA ILE A 112 -2.50 14.57 -0.32
C ILE A 112 -3.35 14.52 -1.59
N SER A 113 -3.05 15.44 -2.53
CA SER A 113 -3.60 15.45 -3.88
C SER A 113 -2.61 14.84 -4.86
N MET A 114 -3.12 14.20 -5.89
CA MET A 114 -2.38 13.69 -7.04
C MET A 114 -3.11 14.19 -8.29
N MET A 115 -2.50 15.12 -9.00
CA MET A 115 -3.10 15.76 -10.18
C MET A 115 -2.08 15.73 -11.32
N GLY A 116 -2.39 14.97 -12.36
CA GLY A 116 -1.47 14.75 -13.47
C GLY A 116 -0.10 14.23 -12.97
N ASP A 117 0.93 15.00 -13.26
CA ASP A 117 2.33 14.68 -12.88
C ASP A 117 2.80 15.43 -11.61
N ALA A 118 1.88 15.75 -10.71
CA ALA A 118 2.21 16.46 -9.49
C ALA A 118 1.50 15.88 -8.27
N TYR A 119 2.22 15.94 -7.14
CA TYR A 119 1.66 15.70 -5.82
C TYR A 119 1.68 16.99 -5.01
N SER A 120 0.65 17.21 -4.21
CA SER A 120 0.65 18.28 -3.21
C SER A 120 0.06 17.80 -1.89
N GLN A 121 0.50 18.39 -0.80
CA GLN A 121 0.01 18.08 0.55
C GLN A 121 -0.43 19.33 1.26
N ASN A 122 -1.59 19.28 1.90
CA ASN A 122 -2.09 20.35 2.75
C ASN A 122 -1.33 20.42 4.08
N GLN A 123 -1.47 21.55 4.78
CA GLN A 123 -0.91 21.77 6.12
C GLN A 123 -1.33 20.65 7.07
N LYS A 124 -0.39 20.27 7.96
CA LYS A 124 -0.58 19.20 8.95
C LYS A 124 -1.11 19.70 10.28
N ASP A 125 -0.90 20.99 10.56
CA ASP A 125 -1.42 21.64 11.76
C ASP A 125 -2.80 22.25 11.45
N LEU A 126 -3.78 21.93 12.28
CA LEU A 126 -5.17 22.34 12.07
C LEU A 126 -5.36 23.84 12.10
N LYS A 127 -4.68 24.55 13.03
CA LYS A 127 -4.77 25.99 13.18
C LYS A 127 -4.21 26.69 11.93
N THR A 128 -3.04 26.25 11.47
CA THR A 128 -2.40 26.77 10.27
C THR A 128 -3.23 26.48 9.03
N TYR A 129 -3.83 25.28 8.95
CA TYR A 129 -4.72 24.90 7.86
C TYR A 129 -5.90 25.85 7.74
N TYR A 130 -6.64 26.09 8.82
CA TYR A 130 -7.79 27.01 8.80
C TYR A 130 -7.36 28.45 8.49
N ALA A 131 -6.32 28.95 9.12
CA ALA A 131 -5.84 30.32 8.84
C ALA A 131 -5.46 30.53 7.37
N GLN A 132 -4.86 29.51 6.71
CA GLN A 132 -4.54 29.61 5.29
C GLN A 132 -5.77 29.47 4.40
N VAL A 133 -6.69 28.57 4.70
CA VAL A 133 -7.94 28.46 3.94
C VAL A 133 -8.74 29.77 3.99
N GLU A 134 -8.84 30.38 5.16
CA GLU A 134 -9.54 31.66 5.35
C GLU A 134 -8.87 32.83 4.60
N SER A 135 -7.54 32.89 4.61
CA SER A 135 -6.80 34.01 4.03
C SER A 135 -6.47 33.84 2.54
N LEU A 136 -6.21 32.59 2.07
CA LEU A 136 -5.71 32.29 0.74
C LEU A 136 -6.69 31.46 -0.11
N GLY A 137 -7.73 30.90 0.49
CA GLY A 137 -8.65 29.96 -0.17
C GLY A 137 -8.08 28.53 -0.31
N HIS A 138 -6.85 28.27 0.10
CA HIS A 138 -6.20 26.97 0.07
C HIS A 138 -5.17 26.83 1.19
N ALA A 139 -4.73 25.61 1.50
CA ALA A 139 -3.76 25.36 2.57
C ALA A 139 -2.65 24.40 2.14
N GLN A 140 -2.18 24.51 0.90
CA GLN A 140 -1.06 23.70 0.42
C GLN A 140 0.22 24.05 1.18
N TRP A 141 0.90 23.02 1.68
CA TRP A 141 2.15 23.16 2.41
C TRP A 141 3.38 22.83 1.54
N LYS A 142 3.29 21.74 0.78
CA LYS A 142 4.36 21.30 -0.10
C LYS A 142 3.79 20.53 -1.30
N GLY A 143 4.62 20.40 -2.31
CA GLY A 143 4.32 19.58 -3.48
C GLY A 143 5.61 19.19 -4.19
N CYS A 144 5.48 18.31 -5.16
CA CYS A 144 6.53 17.96 -6.10
C CYS A 144 5.92 17.69 -7.47
N SER A 145 6.64 18.09 -8.51
CA SER A 145 6.37 17.66 -9.88
C SER A 145 7.20 16.43 -10.18
N LEU A 146 6.62 15.47 -10.87
CA LEU A 146 7.26 14.23 -11.25
C LEU A 146 7.96 14.40 -12.59
N ASN A 147 9.18 13.96 -12.68
CA ASN A 147 9.89 13.83 -13.95
C ASN A 147 9.56 12.48 -14.61
N ARG A 148 10.14 12.23 -15.79
CA ARG A 148 9.90 10.99 -16.54
C ARG A 148 10.29 9.73 -15.75
N ASP A 149 11.43 9.75 -15.04
CA ASP A 149 11.88 8.61 -14.23
C ASP A 149 10.89 8.32 -13.08
N ASP A 150 10.42 9.37 -12.40
CA ASP A 150 9.41 9.24 -11.34
C ASP A 150 8.11 8.59 -11.86
N LEU A 151 7.68 8.95 -13.07
CA LEU A 151 6.47 8.39 -13.69
C LEU A 151 6.64 6.91 -14.03
N ILE A 152 7.79 6.52 -14.59
CA ILE A 152 8.12 5.13 -14.89
C ILE A 152 8.15 4.30 -13.59
N ARG A 153 8.86 4.78 -12.56
CA ARG A 153 8.95 4.13 -11.25
C ARG A 153 7.58 4.03 -10.59
N ARG A 154 6.76 5.08 -10.66
CA ARG A 154 5.37 5.07 -10.15
C ARG A 154 4.55 3.94 -10.80
N GLU A 155 4.66 3.75 -12.11
CA GLU A 155 3.96 2.68 -12.81
C GLU A 155 4.44 1.29 -12.36
N VAL A 156 5.75 1.07 -12.29
CA VAL A 156 6.35 -0.19 -11.81
C VAL A 156 5.91 -0.52 -10.39
N ILE A 157 6.05 0.43 -9.46
CA ILE A 157 5.64 0.27 -8.06
C ILE A 157 4.14 -0.02 -7.97
N LYS A 158 3.31 0.70 -8.75
CA LYS A 158 1.87 0.48 -8.78
C LYS A 158 1.52 -0.95 -9.20
N ARG A 159 2.14 -1.47 -10.26
CA ARG A 159 1.89 -2.85 -10.72
C ARG A 159 2.32 -3.87 -9.66
N LEU A 160 3.51 -3.72 -9.09
CA LEU A 160 3.98 -4.61 -8.05
C LEU A 160 3.06 -4.64 -6.82
N ILE A 161 2.60 -3.48 -6.34
CA ILE A 161 1.73 -3.39 -5.17
C ILE A 161 0.32 -3.92 -5.46
N CYS A 162 -0.21 -3.73 -6.67
CA CYS A 162 -1.58 -4.10 -7.02
C CYS A 162 -1.70 -5.52 -7.56
N ASP A 163 -0.74 -5.97 -8.36
CA ASP A 163 -0.83 -7.21 -9.12
C ASP A 163 0.16 -8.28 -8.63
N PHE A 164 1.10 -7.92 -7.76
CA PHE A 164 2.21 -8.76 -7.28
C PHE A 164 3.06 -9.36 -8.42
N SER A 165 2.97 -8.76 -9.57
CA SER A 165 3.71 -9.16 -10.77
C SER A 165 4.01 -7.96 -11.64
N LEU A 166 5.02 -8.09 -12.48
CA LEU A 166 5.42 -7.07 -13.43
C LEU A 166 5.81 -7.73 -14.74
N ASN A 167 5.16 -7.35 -15.82
CA ASN A 167 5.54 -7.74 -17.18
C ASN A 167 6.47 -6.67 -17.76
N PHE A 168 7.70 -7.05 -18.11
CA PHE A 168 8.71 -6.12 -18.62
C PHE A 168 8.32 -5.53 -19.97
N ALA A 169 7.82 -6.36 -20.89
CA ALA A 169 7.43 -5.91 -22.21
C ALA A 169 6.32 -4.86 -22.17
N ALA A 170 5.39 -4.95 -21.21
CA ALA A 170 4.35 -3.95 -21.02
C ALA A 170 4.94 -2.58 -20.61
N VAL A 171 5.93 -2.56 -19.69
CA VAL A 171 6.63 -1.34 -19.28
C VAL A 171 7.48 -0.78 -20.43
N GLU A 172 8.19 -1.64 -21.15
CA GLU A 172 9.01 -1.26 -22.30
C GLU A 172 8.17 -0.60 -23.38
N GLN A 173 7.03 -1.20 -23.71
CA GLN A 173 6.10 -0.67 -24.70
C GLN A 173 5.49 0.68 -24.27
N ALA A 174 5.10 0.81 -22.99
CA ALA A 174 4.48 2.02 -22.49
C ALA A 174 5.45 3.22 -22.44
N HIS A 175 6.73 2.96 -22.16
CA HIS A 175 7.70 4.03 -21.88
C HIS A 175 8.85 4.15 -22.89
N GLY A 176 8.95 3.24 -23.88
CA GLY A 176 10.00 3.27 -24.91
C GLY A 176 11.41 3.09 -24.33
N LEU A 177 11.59 2.08 -23.50
CA LEU A 177 12.87 1.75 -22.84
C LEU A 177 13.15 0.25 -22.92
N VAL A 178 14.36 -0.18 -22.56
CA VAL A 178 14.71 -1.57 -22.32
C VAL A 178 14.76 -1.80 -20.81
N PHE A 179 13.82 -2.59 -20.27
CA PHE A 179 13.60 -2.68 -18.80
C PHE A 179 14.85 -3.10 -18.05
N LYS A 180 15.53 -4.15 -18.50
CA LYS A 180 16.72 -4.70 -17.83
C LYS A 180 17.92 -3.76 -17.83
N GLU A 181 17.99 -2.87 -18.82
CA GLU A 181 19.04 -1.84 -18.88
C GLU A 181 18.67 -0.67 -17.98
N TYR A 182 17.43 -0.20 -18.07
CA TYR A 182 16.94 0.95 -17.32
C TYR A 182 16.96 0.71 -15.81
N PHE A 183 16.55 -0.46 -15.36
CA PHE A 183 16.49 -0.86 -13.94
C PHE A 183 17.66 -1.77 -13.53
N ALA A 184 18.81 -1.72 -14.22
CA ALA A 184 19.94 -2.61 -13.95
C ALA A 184 20.42 -2.57 -12.49
N GLU A 185 20.49 -1.40 -11.89
CA GLU A 185 20.93 -1.26 -10.48
C GLU A 185 19.84 -1.70 -9.51
N ASP A 186 18.57 -1.41 -9.79
CA ASP A 186 17.43 -1.86 -8.97
C ASP A 186 17.33 -3.40 -8.99
N LEU A 187 17.55 -4.03 -10.16
CA LEU A 187 17.55 -5.49 -10.28
C LEU A 187 18.69 -6.16 -9.50
N LYS A 188 19.85 -5.52 -9.37
CA LYS A 188 20.93 -6.02 -8.50
C LYS A 188 20.51 -6.01 -7.02
N LEU A 189 19.83 -4.94 -6.58
CA LEU A 189 19.32 -4.86 -5.20
C LEU A 189 18.22 -5.89 -4.96
N LEU A 190 17.41 -6.18 -5.98
CA LEU A 190 16.35 -7.17 -5.92
C LEU A 190 16.88 -8.60 -5.75
N GLN A 191 18.14 -8.88 -6.09
CA GLN A 191 18.75 -10.21 -6.01
C GLN A 191 18.65 -10.81 -4.61
N THR A 192 18.80 -10.00 -3.55
CA THR A 192 18.64 -10.47 -2.17
C THR A 192 17.24 -11.06 -1.91
N PHE A 193 16.19 -10.41 -2.43
CA PHE A 193 14.81 -10.91 -2.30
C PHE A 193 14.55 -12.14 -3.15
N ILE A 194 15.27 -12.30 -4.26
CA ILE A 194 15.20 -13.50 -5.10
C ILE A 194 15.87 -14.67 -4.38
N ASP A 195 17.05 -14.46 -3.80
CA ASP A 195 17.81 -15.47 -3.05
C ASP A 195 17.04 -15.93 -1.80
N ASP A 196 16.32 -15.02 -1.16
CA ASP A 196 15.42 -15.30 -0.03
C ASP A 196 14.09 -15.97 -0.45
N GLY A 197 13.87 -16.18 -1.76
CA GLY A 197 12.65 -16.79 -2.29
C GLY A 197 11.39 -15.95 -2.14
N LEU A 198 11.51 -14.62 -2.03
CA LEU A 198 10.40 -13.68 -1.90
C LEU A 198 9.93 -13.13 -3.25
N VAL A 199 10.82 -13.14 -4.24
CA VAL A 199 10.58 -12.73 -5.62
C VAL A 199 11.10 -13.82 -6.55
N ARG A 200 10.37 -14.08 -7.62
CA ARG A 200 10.75 -15.00 -8.69
C ARG A 200 10.90 -14.24 -9.99
N MET A 201 12.06 -14.35 -10.63
CA MET A 201 12.25 -13.91 -12.00
C MET A 201 11.61 -14.91 -12.98
N THR A 202 10.93 -14.40 -13.98
CA THR A 202 10.36 -15.17 -15.10
C THR A 202 11.00 -14.71 -16.41
N GLU A 203 10.71 -15.40 -17.50
CA GLU A 203 11.15 -14.96 -18.84
C GLU A 203 10.54 -13.61 -19.23
N GLU A 204 9.30 -13.36 -18.83
CA GLU A 204 8.52 -12.17 -19.19
C GLU A 204 8.61 -11.04 -18.17
N GLY A 205 9.10 -11.31 -16.94
CA GLY A 205 9.09 -10.30 -15.90
C GLY A 205 9.48 -10.82 -14.52
N LEU A 206 8.75 -10.39 -13.50
CA LEU A 206 8.93 -10.86 -12.13
C LEU A 206 7.58 -11.07 -11.43
N GLU A 207 7.59 -11.95 -10.44
CA GLU A 207 6.46 -12.25 -9.57
C GLU A 207 6.87 -12.20 -8.11
N VAL A 208 6.06 -11.55 -7.29
CA VAL A 208 6.22 -11.55 -5.84
C VAL A 208 5.45 -12.73 -5.26
N VAL A 209 6.17 -13.69 -4.66
CA VAL A 209 5.54 -14.88 -4.10
C VAL A 209 4.73 -14.56 -2.83
N SER A 210 3.87 -15.48 -2.37
CA SER A 210 2.96 -15.24 -1.26
C SER A 210 3.62 -14.68 0.00
N THR A 211 4.79 -15.20 0.39
CA THR A 211 5.59 -14.68 1.51
C THR A 211 6.16 -13.29 1.22
N GLY A 212 6.56 -13.03 -0.02
CA GLY A 212 7.05 -11.73 -0.45
C GLY A 212 5.97 -10.65 -0.44
N GLN A 213 4.70 -11.01 -0.65
CA GLN A 213 3.58 -10.07 -0.61
C GLN A 213 3.46 -9.36 0.75
N LEU A 214 3.86 -10.03 1.85
CA LEU A 214 3.90 -9.43 3.19
C LEU A 214 4.95 -8.30 3.29
N LEU A 215 5.99 -8.37 2.46
CA LEU A 215 7.11 -7.45 2.42
C LEU A 215 7.11 -6.57 1.16
N ILE A 216 5.98 -6.46 0.47
CA ILE A 216 5.87 -5.75 -0.81
C ILE A 216 6.45 -4.33 -0.77
N ARG A 217 6.31 -3.62 0.35
CA ARG A 217 6.86 -2.26 0.53
C ARG A 217 8.39 -2.22 0.56
N ASN A 218 9.03 -3.34 0.90
CA ASN A 218 10.49 -3.44 0.92
C ASN A 218 11.03 -3.86 -0.46
N ILE A 219 10.20 -4.56 -1.24
CA ILE A 219 10.51 -5.02 -2.59
C ILE A 219 10.39 -3.87 -3.60
N CYS A 220 9.41 -2.96 -3.39
CA CYS A 220 9.21 -1.75 -4.20
C CYS A 220 10.15 -0.62 -3.78
#